data_bd25c7fabc3c164b6996187af2325789
#
_entry.id   bd25c7fabc3c164b6996187af2325789
#
_cell.length_a   1.000
_cell.length_b   1.000
_cell.length_c   1.000
_cell.angle_alpha   90.00
_cell.angle_beta   90.00
_cell.angle_gamma   90.00
#
_symmetry.space_group_name_H-M   'P 1'
#
loop_
_entity.id
_entity.type
_entity.pdbx_description
1 polymer ?
#
loop_
_entity_poly.entity_id
_entity_poly.type
_entity_poly.pdbx_seq_one_letter_code
_entity_poly.pdbx_strand_id
1 'polypeptide(L)'
;VSQTAKRCAVVAVLAIAALLPQFETLKISSGGLQLLADAEGCRTSPYQCSAGVWTNGIGHTAGVTPQSAVSERQAAVNLVDDLIRVERQLSLCVPVAMPQPVWDALASFAFNVGAGAACRSTLASYLNQQRWRAACDQLPRWIYVNGVKSAGLAQRRERE
;
A
#
# COMPACT_ATOMS: atom_id res chain seq x y z
N VAL A 1 0.40 -22.12 -21.96
CA VAL A 1 -0.14 -20.85 -22.52
C VAL A 1 -0.09 -19.83 -21.38
N SER A 2 0.85 -18.88 -21.47
CA SER A 2 0.98 -17.78 -20.51
C SER A 2 -0.31 -16.95 -20.57
N GLN A 3 -1.18 -17.06 -19.57
CA GLN A 3 -2.28 -16.12 -19.42
C GLN A 3 -1.68 -14.75 -19.11
N THR A 4 -1.70 -13.86 -20.09
CA THR A 4 -1.33 -12.47 -19.87
C THR A 4 -2.25 -11.91 -18.79
N ALA A 5 -1.71 -11.61 -17.62
CA ALA A 5 -2.49 -11.08 -16.51
C ALA A 5 -3.25 -9.83 -16.96
N LYS A 6 -4.58 -9.89 -16.95
CA LYS A 6 -5.43 -8.77 -17.38
C LYS A 6 -5.23 -7.60 -16.41
N ARG A 7 -4.79 -6.48 -16.93
CA ARG A 7 -4.64 -5.23 -16.19
C ARG A 7 -5.99 -4.53 -16.07
N CYS A 8 -6.19 -3.82 -14.97
CA CYS A 8 -7.30 -2.88 -14.79
C CYS A 8 -6.79 -1.44 -14.79
N ALA A 9 -7.70 -0.50 -15.01
CA ALA A 9 -7.36 0.91 -14.98
C ALA A 9 -7.36 1.42 -13.53
N VAL A 10 -6.20 1.84 -13.03
CA VAL A 10 -6.06 2.44 -11.68
C VAL A 10 -7.05 3.60 -11.51
N VAL A 11 -7.17 4.49 -12.50
CA VAL A 11 -8.10 5.63 -12.45
C VAL A 11 -9.55 5.18 -12.26
N ALA A 12 -9.99 4.13 -12.97
CA ALA A 12 -11.34 3.62 -12.83
C ALA A 12 -11.59 3.04 -11.44
N VAL A 13 -10.65 2.26 -10.91
CA VAL A 13 -10.74 1.69 -9.55
C VAL A 13 -10.77 2.78 -8.49
N LEU A 14 -9.93 3.81 -8.60
CA LEU A 14 -9.93 4.93 -7.66
C LEU A 14 -11.22 5.75 -7.73
N ALA A 15 -11.79 5.94 -8.94
CA ALA A 15 -13.07 6.62 -9.10
C ALA A 15 -14.21 5.84 -8.43
N ILE A 16 -14.23 4.52 -8.54
CA ILE A 16 -15.21 3.65 -7.85
C ILE A 16 -14.99 3.72 -6.35
N ALA A 17 -13.74 3.63 -5.88
CA ALA A 17 -13.39 3.70 -4.46
C ALA A 17 -13.92 4.99 -3.81
N ALA A 18 -13.78 6.13 -4.50
CA ALA A 18 -14.23 7.43 -4.02
C ALA A 18 -15.76 7.51 -3.81
N LEU A 19 -16.54 6.62 -4.42
CA LEU A 19 -17.99 6.55 -4.25
C LEU A 19 -18.43 5.61 -3.12
N LEU A 20 -17.50 4.85 -2.53
CA LEU A 20 -17.83 3.96 -1.42
C LEU A 20 -18.01 4.75 -0.13
N PRO A 21 -19.06 4.44 0.68
CA PRO A 21 -19.29 5.18 1.94
C PRO A 21 -18.10 5.17 2.90
N GLN A 22 -17.35 4.07 2.93
CA GLN A 22 -16.19 3.91 3.81
C GLN A 22 -14.98 4.76 3.38
N PHE A 23 -14.97 5.24 2.14
CA PHE A 23 -13.86 6.04 1.60
C PHE A 23 -13.61 7.31 2.42
N GLU A 24 -14.66 7.95 2.91
CA GLU A 24 -14.57 9.18 3.72
C GLU A 24 -13.87 8.97 5.07
N THR A 25 -13.75 7.71 5.53
CA THR A 25 -13.06 7.39 6.79
C THR A 25 -11.54 7.32 6.63
N LEU A 26 -11.04 7.28 5.40
CA LEU A 26 -9.61 7.21 5.12
C LEU A 26 -8.92 8.54 5.45
N LYS A 27 -7.75 8.43 6.05
CA LYS A 27 -6.88 9.57 6.38
C LYS A 27 -5.87 9.90 5.28
N ILE A 28 -5.57 8.91 4.42
CA ILE A 28 -4.70 9.11 3.26
C ILE A 28 -5.34 10.13 2.32
N SER A 29 -4.54 11.06 1.80
CA SER A 29 -5.03 12.03 0.82
C SER A 29 -5.22 11.38 -0.56
N SER A 30 -5.93 12.07 -1.46
CA SER A 30 -6.05 11.62 -2.86
C SER A 30 -4.68 11.50 -3.54
N GLY A 31 -3.74 12.39 -3.24
CA GLY A 31 -2.36 12.32 -3.74
C GLY A 31 -1.60 11.10 -3.21
N GLY A 32 -1.72 10.81 -1.92
CA GLY A 32 -1.14 9.63 -1.30
C GLY A 32 -1.74 8.33 -1.85
N LEU A 33 -3.05 8.30 -2.04
CA LEU A 33 -3.75 7.16 -2.62
C LEU A 33 -3.30 6.90 -4.08
N GLN A 34 -3.14 7.96 -4.88
CA GLN A 34 -2.63 7.85 -6.24
C GLN A 34 -1.20 7.29 -6.25
N LEU A 35 -0.33 7.81 -5.38
CA LEU A 35 1.05 7.32 -5.22
C LEU A 35 1.07 5.82 -4.91
N LEU A 36 0.28 5.39 -3.94
CA LEU A 36 0.16 3.99 -3.54
C LEU A 36 -0.36 3.12 -4.69
N ALA A 37 -1.45 3.53 -5.32
CA ALA A 37 -2.08 2.77 -6.40
C ALA A 37 -1.16 2.64 -7.63
N ASP A 38 -0.43 3.69 -7.99
CA ASP A 38 0.55 3.67 -9.07
C ASP A 38 1.71 2.72 -8.77
N ALA A 39 2.16 2.66 -7.51
CA ALA A 39 3.22 1.75 -7.09
C ALA A 39 2.77 0.29 -7.10
N GLU A 40 1.53 -0.01 -6.70
CA GLU A 40 0.98 -1.37 -6.68
C GLU A 40 0.54 -1.84 -8.07
N GLY A 41 0.07 -0.95 -8.92
CA GLY A 41 -0.59 -1.28 -10.18
C GLY A 41 -1.96 -1.93 -9.96
N CYS A 42 -2.63 -2.31 -11.05
CA CYS A 42 -3.92 -2.96 -10.97
C CYS A 42 -4.01 -4.16 -11.90
N ARG A 43 -4.46 -5.31 -11.38
CA ARG A 43 -4.68 -6.54 -12.16
C ARG A 43 -5.97 -7.23 -11.75
N THR A 44 -6.82 -7.55 -12.72
CA THR A 44 -8.07 -8.29 -12.49
C THR A 44 -7.84 -9.79 -12.35
N SER A 45 -6.79 -10.33 -12.95
CA SER A 45 -6.39 -11.72 -12.75
C SER A 45 -5.31 -11.83 -11.67
N PRO A 46 -5.33 -12.93 -10.86
CA PRO A 46 -4.35 -13.13 -9.81
C PRO A 46 -2.96 -13.34 -10.38
N TYR A 47 -1.97 -12.88 -9.67
CA TYR A 47 -0.55 -13.07 -9.97
C TYR A 47 0.24 -13.27 -8.68
N GLN A 48 1.41 -13.87 -8.77
CA GLN A 48 2.34 -13.90 -7.65
C GLN A 48 3.24 -12.66 -7.67
N CYS A 49 3.28 -11.95 -6.54
CA CYS A 49 4.25 -10.87 -6.36
C CYS A 49 5.67 -11.42 -6.18
N SER A 50 6.67 -10.56 -6.13
CA SER A 50 8.08 -10.95 -5.98
C SER A 50 8.37 -11.78 -4.71
N ALA A 51 7.51 -11.69 -3.69
CA ALA A 51 7.58 -12.50 -2.48
C ALA A 51 6.82 -13.85 -2.59
N GLY A 52 6.27 -14.18 -3.76
CA GLY A 52 5.53 -15.43 -3.99
C GLY A 52 4.08 -15.42 -3.46
N VAL A 53 3.58 -14.28 -3.02
CA VAL A 53 2.20 -14.14 -2.48
C VAL A 53 1.22 -13.87 -3.61
N TRP A 54 0.11 -14.61 -3.64
CA TRP A 54 -0.96 -14.38 -4.60
C TRP A 54 -1.64 -13.03 -4.34
N THR A 55 -1.78 -12.26 -5.40
CA THR A 55 -2.19 -10.86 -5.36
C THR A 55 -3.16 -10.56 -6.50
N ASN A 56 -4.15 -9.71 -6.28
CA ASN A 56 -5.02 -9.18 -7.33
C ASN A 56 -5.41 -7.72 -7.03
N GLY A 57 -6.21 -7.13 -7.90
CA GLY A 57 -6.64 -5.74 -7.75
C GLY A 57 -5.46 -4.79 -7.63
N ILE A 58 -5.51 -3.92 -6.66
CA ILE A 58 -4.42 -3.00 -6.28
C ILE A 58 -3.74 -3.53 -5.02
N GLY A 59 -2.81 -4.47 -5.19
CA GLY A 59 -2.01 -5.00 -4.11
C GLY A 59 -2.76 -5.85 -3.07
N HIS A 60 -3.98 -6.31 -3.36
CA HIS A 60 -4.78 -7.12 -2.43
C HIS A 60 -4.27 -8.56 -2.37
N THR A 61 -4.07 -9.08 -1.16
CA THR A 61 -3.52 -10.42 -0.92
C THR A 61 -4.42 -11.33 -0.07
N ALA A 62 -5.32 -10.76 0.73
CA ALA A 62 -6.12 -11.53 1.68
C ALA A 62 -7.09 -12.49 0.96
N GLY A 63 -6.90 -13.79 1.20
CA GLY A 63 -7.75 -14.83 0.60
C GLY A 63 -7.58 -15.02 -0.90
N VAL A 64 -6.56 -14.41 -1.53
CA VAL A 64 -6.33 -14.53 -2.96
C VAL A 64 -5.70 -15.89 -3.29
N THR A 65 -6.29 -16.58 -4.27
CA THR A 65 -5.83 -17.87 -4.80
C THR A 65 -5.54 -17.74 -6.30
N PRO A 66 -4.92 -18.72 -6.93
CA PRO A 66 -4.70 -18.72 -8.40
C PRO A 66 -5.97 -18.53 -9.24
N GLN A 67 -7.16 -18.77 -8.66
CA GLN A 67 -8.45 -18.68 -9.32
C GLN A 67 -9.22 -17.39 -8.97
N SER A 68 -8.65 -16.54 -8.12
CA SER A 68 -9.34 -15.33 -7.58
C SER A 68 -9.26 -14.15 -8.55
N ALA A 69 -9.96 -14.21 -9.67
CA ALA A 69 -10.18 -13.02 -10.50
C ALA A 69 -11.11 -12.04 -9.79
N VAL A 70 -10.91 -10.74 -10.00
CA VAL A 70 -11.74 -9.67 -9.43
C VAL A 70 -12.22 -8.70 -10.51
N SER A 71 -13.38 -8.10 -10.29
CA SER A 71 -13.84 -6.93 -11.04
C SER A 71 -13.15 -5.67 -10.56
N GLU A 72 -13.20 -4.60 -11.33
CA GLU A 72 -12.71 -3.28 -10.90
C GLU A 72 -13.45 -2.78 -9.65
N ARG A 73 -14.76 -3.04 -9.56
CA ARG A 73 -15.57 -2.71 -8.37
C ARG A 73 -15.07 -3.47 -7.13
N GLN A 74 -14.82 -4.77 -7.24
CA GLN A 74 -14.31 -5.55 -6.13
C GLN A 74 -12.89 -5.13 -5.75
N ALA A 75 -12.06 -4.78 -6.74
CA ALA A 75 -10.73 -4.24 -6.50
C ALA A 75 -10.79 -2.93 -5.69
N ALA A 76 -11.76 -2.06 -5.99
CA ALA A 76 -11.98 -0.82 -5.23
C ALA A 76 -12.43 -1.09 -3.79
N VAL A 77 -13.36 -2.02 -3.58
CA VAL A 77 -13.80 -2.42 -2.23
C VAL A 77 -12.63 -2.99 -1.43
N ASN A 78 -11.87 -3.90 -2.02
CA ASN A 78 -10.70 -4.51 -1.37
C ASN A 78 -9.64 -3.47 -1.01
N LEU A 79 -9.37 -2.51 -1.89
CA LEU A 79 -8.41 -1.44 -1.62
C LEU A 79 -8.82 -0.59 -0.40
N VAL A 80 -10.08 -0.17 -0.35
CA VAL A 80 -10.58 0.63 0.77
C VAL A 80 -10.54 -0.16 2.07
N ASP A 81 -10.97 -1.42 2.06
CA ASP A 81 -10.94 -2.28 3.24
C ASP A 81 -9.51 -2.54 3.74
N ASP A 82 -8.57 -2.76 2.81
CA ASP A 82 -7.16 -2.96 3.14
C ASP A 82 -6.56 -1.69 3.77
N LEU A 83 -6.86 -0.51 3.20
CA LEU A 83 -6.41 0.77 3.74
C LEU A 83 -6.99 1.06 5.11
N ILE A 84 -8.28 0.79 5.34
CA ILE A 84 -8.91 0.96 6.67
C ILE A 84 -8.17 0.12 7.71
N ARG A 85 -7.84 -1.13 7.39
CA ARG A 85 -7.08 -2.01 8.30
C ARG A 85 -5.69 -1.48 8.59
N VAL A 86 -4.97 -1.06 7.56
CA VAL A 86 -3.62 -0.49 7.68
C VAL A 86 -3.66 0.78 8.53
N GLU A 87 -4.54 1.73 8.21
CA GLU A 87 -4.65 3.00 8.93
C GLU A 87 -5.06 2.82 10.39
N ARG A 88 -5.93 1.84 10.67
CA ARG A 88 -6.30 1.51 12.05
C ARG A 88 -5.10 1.05 12.86
N GLN A 89 -4.29 0.15 12.32
CA GLN A 89 -3.08 -0.33 12.99
C GLN A 89 -2.05 0.79 13.16
N LEU A 90 -1.85 1.62 12.15
CA LEU A 90 -0.94 2.77 12.22
C LEU A 90 -1.38 3.78 13.28
N SER A 91 -2.68 4.05 13.38
CA SER A 91 -3.23 4.96 14.39
C SER A 91 -3.01 4.47 15.82
N LEU A 92 -2.88 3.15 16.03
CA LEU A 92 -2.56 2.56 17.33
C LEU A 92 -1.07 2.62 17.64
N CYS A 93 -0.19 2.35 16.67
CA CYS A 93 1.26 2.27 16.91
C CYS A 93 1.98 3.61 16.72
N VAL A 94 1.40 4.53 15.96
CA VAL A 94 1.93 5.90 15.74
C VAL A 94 0.80 6.92 16.01
N PRO A 95 0.38 7.08 17.28
CA PRO A 95 -0.77 7.91 17.64
C PRO A 95 -0.43 9.40 17.75
N VAL A 96 0.46 9.90 16.90
CA VAL A 96 0.88 11.31 16.90
C VAL A 96 0.27 12.03 15.72
N ALA A 97 -0.09 13.30 15.90
CA ALA A 97 -0.47 14.17 14.81
C ALA A 97 0.75 14.41 13.90
N MET A 98 0.56 14.32 12.60
CA MET A 98 1.63 14.53 11.64
C MET A 98 1.13 15.26 10.39
N PRO A 99 2.04 15.92 9.64
CA PRO A 99 1.70 16.51 8.35
C PRO A 99 1.11 15.47 7.38
N GLN A 100 0.15 15.87 6.55
CA GLN A 100 -0.50 14.97 5.60
C GLN A 100 0.49 14.21 4.69
N PRO A 101 1.54 14.83 4.13
CA PRO A 101 2.52 14.09 3.34
C PRO A 101 3.25 12.99 4.10
N VAL A 102 3.48 13.19 5.39
CA VAL A 102 4.10 12.17 6.26
C VAL A 102 3.16 10.99 6.46
N TRP A 103 1.87 11.26 6.70
CA TRP A 103 0.86 10.21 6.79
C TRP A 103 0.71 9.43 5.49
N ASP A 104 0.67 10.12 4.36
CA ASP A 104 0.55 9.50 3.04
C ASP A 104 1.72 8.55 2.76
N ALA A 105 2.94 9.00 3.04
CA ALA A 105 4.14 8.17 2.91
C ALA A 105 4.11 6.96 3.84
N LEU A 106 3.73 7.15 5.10
CA LEU A 106 3.60 6.08 6.09
C LEU A 106 2.55 5.05 5.65
N ALA A 107 1.39 5.48 5.19
CA ALA A 107 0.32 4.60 4.73
C ALA A 107 0.76 3.78 3.50
N SER A 108 1.42 4.41 2.53
CA SER A 108 1.99 3.72 1.36
C SER A 108 3.05 2.70 1.76
N PHE A 109 3.97 3.09 2.63
CA PHE A 109 5.00 2.21 3.16
C PHE A 109 4.41 1.00 3.89
N ALA A 110 3.49 1.24 4.82
CA ALA A 110 2.84 0.18 5.59
C ALA A 110 1.97 -0.75 4.73
N PHE A 111 1.31 -0.22 3.70
CA PHE A 111 0.57 -1.03 2.74
C PHE A 111 1.48 -2.02 2.01
N ASN A 112 2.70 -1.61 1.70
CA ASN A 112 3.69 -2.44 1.01
C ASN A 112 4.36 -3.47 1.94
N VAL A 113 4.89 -3.03 3.08
CA VAL A 113 5.69 -3.91 3.97
C VAL A 113 4.84 -4.65 5.00
N GLY A 114 3.58 -4.29 5.13
CA GLY A 114 2.68 -4.73 6.19
C GLY A 114 2.69 -3.78 7.39
N ALA A 115 1.50 -3.49 7.92
CA ALA A 115 1.37 -2.56 9.05
C ALA A 115 2.12 -3.05 10.31
N GLY A 116 2.15 -4.37 10.55
CA GLY A 116 2.90 -4.93 11.67
C GLY A 116 4.40 -4.64 11.59
N ALA A 117 5.01 -4.84 10.42
CA ALA A 117 6.43 -4.53 10.21
C ALA A 117 6.70 -3.03 10.31
N ALA A 118 5.82 -2.20 9.72
CA ALA A 118 5.89 -0.75 9.82
C ALA A 118 5.84 -0.28 11.28
N CYS A 119 4.93 -0.81 12.08
CA CYS A 119 4.79 -0.49 13.51
C CYS A 119 6.05 -0.83 14.34
N ARG A 120 6.74 -1.89 14.00
CA ARG A 120 7.96 -2.34 14.70
C ARG A 120 9.24 -1.70 14.17
N SER A 121 9.14 -0.86 13.14
CA SER A 121 10.30 -0.26 12.49
C SER A 121 10.91 0.89 13.31
N THR A 122 12.19 1.15 13.08
CA THR A 122 12.86 2.36 13.57
C THR A 122 12.20 3.63 13.02
N LEU A 123 11.66 3.55 11.80
CA LEU A 123 10.88 4.64 11.20
C LEU A 123 9.69 5.04 12.09
N ALA A 124 8.90 4.08 12.55
CA ALA A 124 7.78 4.34 13.47
C ALA A 124 8.24 4.97 14.79
N SER A 125 9.37 4.54 15.32
CA SER A 125 9.98 5.14 16.52
C SER A 125 10.29 6.62 16.31
N TYR A 126 10.89 6.99 15.19
CA TYR A 126 11.16 8.40 14.86
C TYR A 126 9.87 9.21 14.65
N LEU A 127 8.86 8.62 14.02
CA LEU A 127 7.56 9.29 13.86
C LEU A 127 6.92 9.62 15.21
N ASN A 128 6.97 8.69 16.16
CA ASN A 128 6.46 8.90 17.51
C ASN A 128 7.22 10.01 18.28
N GLN A 129 8.43 10.31 17.86
CA GLN A 129 9.24 11.42 18.38
C GLN A 129 9.05 12.71 17.57
N GLN A 130 8.17 12.72 16.57
CA GLN A 130 7.96 13.82 15.62
C GLN A 130 9.23 14.20 14.86
N ARG A 131 10.14 13.26 14.67
CA ARG A 131 11.40 13.42 13.93
C ARG A 131 11.18 12.98 12.46
N TRP A 132 10.41 13.77 11.73
CA TRP A 132 9.95 13.43 10.38
C TRP A 132 11.09 13.10 9.42
N ARG A 133 12.12 13.93 9.39
CA ARG A 133 13.28 13.71 8.53
C ARG A 133 14.02 12.41 8.85
N ALA A 134 14.28 12.16 10.12
CA ALA A 134 14.94 10.94 10.55
C ALA A 134 14.12 9.69 10.19
N ALA A 135 12.78 9.78 10.25
CA ALA A 135 11.90 8.72 9.81
C ALA A 135 12.03 8.47 8.29
N CYS A 136 11.98 9.53 7.48
CA CYS A 136 12.15 9.41 6.02
C CYS A 136 13.52 8.82 5.65
N ASP A 137 14.56 9.15 6.37
CA ASP A 137 15.92 8.63 6.14
C ASP A 137 16.04 7.11 6.39
N GLN A 138 15.02 6.49 7.01
CA GLN A 138 14.95 5.03 7.19
C GLN A 138 14.41 4.29 5.96
N LEU A 139 13.65 4.95 5.10
CA LEU A 139 12.99 4.32 3.94
C LEU A 139 13.96 3.56 3.02
N PRO A 140 15.17 4.07 2.71
CA PRO A 140 16.13 3.35 1.84
C PRO A 140 16.58 1.98 2.37
N ARG A 141 16.32 1.65 3.63
CA ARG A 141 16.61 0.33 4.19
C ARG A 141 15.61 -0.74 3.73
N TRP A 142 14.45 -0.34 3.21
CA TRP A 142 13.34 -1.21 2.87
C TRP A 142 13.23 -1.45 1.36
N ILE A 143 14.34 -1.86 0.75
CA ILE A 143 14.48 -2.03 -0.70
C ILE A 143 14.87 -3.45 -1.11
N TYR A 144 14.85 -4.40 -0.19
CA TYR A 144 15.28 -5.78 -0.43
C TYR A 144 14.10 -6.75 -0.44
N VAL A 145 14.18 -7.75 -1.33
CA VAL A 145 13.28 -8.91 -1.38
C VAL A 145 14.16 -10.14 -1.31
N ASN A 146 13.95 -10.99 -0.29
CA ASN A 146 14.77 -12.20 -0.08
C ASN A 146 16.29 -11.91 -0.11
N GLY A 147 16.71 -10.78 0.48
CA GLY A 147 18.11 -10.36 0.54
C GLY A 147 18.65 -9.73 -0.75
N VAL A 148 17.85 -9.61 -1.79
CA VAL A 148 18.26 -9.02 -3.08
C VAL A 148 17.63 -7.63 -3.23
N LYS A 149 18.43 -6.65 -3.64
CA LYS A 149 17.97 -5.27 -3.88
C LYS A 149 16.98 -5.24 -5.04
N SER A 150 15.84 -4.62 -4.80
CA SER A 150 14.78 -4.39 -5.79
C SER A 150 14.79 -2.95 -6.27
N ALA A 151 14.96 -2.75 -7.58
CA ALA A 151 14.88 -1.43 -8.19
C ALA A 151 13.48 -0.80 -8.05
N GLY A 152 12.43 -1.62 -8.13
CA GLY A 152 11.05 -1.17 -7.95
C GLY A 152 10.79 -0.66 -6.52
N LEU A 153 11.28 -1.38 -5.51
CA LEU A 153 11.19 -0.92 -4.13
C LEU A 153 12.00 0.34 -3.88
N ALA A 154 13.20 0.44 -4.47
CA ALA A 154 14.02 1.64 -4.35
C ALA A 154 13.30 2.87 -4.91
N GLN A 155 12.72 2.77 -6.11
CA GLN A 155 11.92 3.84 -6.71
C GLN A 155 10.70 4.20 -5.86
N ARG A 156 10.02 3.20 -5.26
CA ARG A 156 8.88 3.43 -4.38
C ARG A 156 9.29 4.22 -3.15
N ARG A 157 10.37 3.82 -2.48
CA ARG A 157 10.91 4.52 -1.28
C ARG A 157 11.30 5.97 -1.57
N GLU A 158 11.83 6.24 -2.78
CA GLU A 158 12.15 7.60 -3.19
C GLU A 158 10.92 8.50 -3.35
N ARG A 159 9.78 7.91 -3.71
CA ARG A 159 8.52 8.66 -3.87
C ARG A 159 7.77 8.86 -2.55
N GLU A 160 7.99 7.97 -1.61
CA GLU A 160 7.45 8.05 -0.25
C GLU A 160 8.25 9.04 0.60
#